data_39d49b03d236c61d7686e6ea1a9eb119
#
_entry.id   39d49b03d236c61d7686e6ea1a9eb119
#
_cell.length_a   1.000
_cell.length_b   1.000
_cell.length_c   1.000
_cell.angle_alpha   90.00
_cell.angle_beta   90.00
_cell.angle_gamma   90.00
#
_symmetry.space_group_name_H-M   'P 1'
#
loop_
_entity.id
_entity.type
_entity.pdbx_description
1 polymer ?
#
loop_
_entity_poly.entity_id
_entity_poly.type
_entity_poly.pdbx_seq_one_letter_code
_entity_poly.pdbx_strand_id
1 'polypeptide(L)'
;MSQFDVTIIGSGPGGYVSAIRCAQLGFKTAIIEKYSTLGGTCLNVGCIPSKALLASSHHYEELQHFADHGIEVSGDVKVNLEKMIARKQAVVDQTSGGVKFLMD
;
A
#
# COMPACT_ATOMS: atom_id res chain seq x y z
N MET A 1 5.13 -34.58 -0.35
CA MET A 1 5.60 -33.55 -1.28
C MET A 1 4.40 -32.90 -1.96
N SER A 2 4.32 -31.58 -1.88
CA SER A 2 3.22 -30.84 -2.53
C SER A 2 3.54 -30.59 -4.00
N GLN A 3 2.54 -30.76 -4.86
CA GLN A 3 2.66 -30.42 -6.28
C GLN A 3 1.73 -29.28 -6.61
N PHE A 4 2.20 -28.33 -7.41
CA PHE A 4 1.45 -27.17 -7.85
C PHE A 4 1.50 -27.07 -9.37
N ASP A 5 0.41 -26.61 -9.97
CA ASP A 5 0.36 -26.35 -11.41
C ASP A 5 1.19 -25.12 -11.78
N VAL A 6 1.13 -24.09 -10.93
CA VAL A 6 1.86 -22.83 -11.12
C VAL A 6 2.50 -22.42 -9.80
N THR A 7 3.78 -22.10 -9.84
CA THR A 7 4.51 -21.56 -8.70
C THR A 7 5.05 -20.19 -9.09
N ILE A 8 4.75 -19.17 -8.27
CA ILE A 8 5.14 -17.79 -8.51
C ILE A 8 6.15 -17.36 -7.45
N ILE A 9 7.25 -16.81 -7.88
CA ILE A 9 8.30 -16.31 -7.00
C ILE A 9 8.12 -14.80 -6.85
N GLY A 10 7.82 -14.37 -5.64
CA GLY A 10 7.59 -12.97 -5.31
C GLY A 10 6.11 -12.61 -5.26
N SER A 11 5.73 -11.86 -4.24
CA SER A 11 4.35 -11.46 -3.99
C SER A 11 4.09 -9.97 -4.25
N GLY A 12 4.87 -9.35 -5.13
CA GLY A 12 4.62 -8.01 -5.63
C GLY A 12 3.37 -7.95 -6.52
N PRO A 13 3.03 -6.78 -7.09
CA PRO A 13 1.83 -6.63 -7.91
C PRO A 13 1.73 -7.64 -9.05
N GLY A 14 2.84 -7.94 -9.73
CA GLY A 14 2.87 -8.97 -10.78
C GLY A 14 2.60 -10.36 -10.22
N GLY A 15 3.15 -10.66 -9.05
CA GLY A 15 3.02 -11.97 -8.40
C GLY A 15 1.63 -12.23 -7.84
N TYR A 16 1.12 -11.36 -6.98
CA TYR A 16 -0.18 -11.63 -6.35
C TYR A 16 -1.34 -11.55 -7.35
N VAL A 17 -1.29 -10.64 -8.32
CA VAL A 17 -2.33 -10.54 -9.36
C VAL A 17 -2.33 -11.81 -10.21
N SER A 18 -1.17 -12.28 -10.64
CA SER A 18 -1.03 -13.51 -11.41
C SER A 18 -1.53 -14.73 -10.64
N ALA A 19 -1.19 -14.81 -9.35
CA ALA A 19 -1.62 -15.92 -8.50
C ALA A 19 -3.15 -15.97 -8.35
N ILE A 20 -3.77 -14.81 -8.12
CA ILE A 20 -5.22 -14.71 -8.04
C ILE A 20 -5.87 -15.21 -9.34
N ARG A 21 -5.35 -14.76 -10.47
CA ARG A 21 -5.91 -15.16 -11.76
C ARG A 21 -5.72 -16.66 -12.04
N CYS A 22 -4.55 -17.21 -11.73
CA CYS A 22 -4.32 -18.64 -11.86
C CYS A 22 -5.28 -19.46 -10.99
N ALA A 23 -5.47 -19.03 -9.75
CA ALA A 23 -6.40 -19.70 -8.84
C ALA A 23 -7.85 -19.62 -9.34
N GLN A 24 -8.26 -18.48 -9.88
CA GLN A 24 -9.60 -18.31 -10.47
C GLN A 24 -9.81 -19.22 -11.66
N LEU A 25 -8.76 -19.53 -12.40
CA LEU A 25 -8.81 -20.44 -13.56
C LEU A 25 -8.76 -21.92 -13.17
N GLY A 26 -8.66 -22.22 -11.88
CA GLY A 26 -8.68 -23.59 -11.38
C GLY A 26 -7.31 -24.23 -11.23
N PHE A 27 -6.23 -23.49 -11.44
CA PHE A 27 -4.87 -24.01 -11.22
C PHE A 27 -4.54 -24.07 -9.74
N LYS A 28 -3.88 -25.15 -9.34
CA LYS A 28 -3.30 -25.24 -8.00
C LYS A 28 -2.05 -24.36 -7.96
N THR A 29 -2.12 -23.21 -7.28
CA THR A 29 -1.14 -22.14 -7.35
C THR A 29 -0.43 -21.95 -6.02
N ALA A 30 0.89 -21.70 -6.06
CA ALA A 30 1.69 -21.35 -4.91
C ALA A 30 2.45 -20.04 -5.17
N ILE A 31 2.61 -19.23 -4.13
CA ILE A 31 3.50 -18.06 -4.13
C ILE A 31 4.62 -18.31 -3.14
N ILE A 32 5.84 -18.04 -3.57
CA ILE A 32 7.02 -18.08 -2.71
C ILE A 32 7.44 -16.65 -2.41
N GLU A 33 7.46 -16.28 -1.13
CA GLU A 33 7.85 -14.95 -0.67
C GLU A 33 8.86 -15.08 0.47
N LYS A 34 9.99 -14.38 0.34
CA LYS A 34 11.03 -14.43 1.36
C LYS A 34 10.81 -13.51 2.55
N TYR A 35 9.97 -12.49 2.39
CA TYR A 35 9.66 -11.53 3.45
C TYR A 35 8.38 -11.94 4.19
N SER A 36 8.26 -11.47 5.42
CA SER A 36 7.09 -11.74 6.27
C SER A 36 5.83 -11.04 5.79
N THR A 37 5.97 -9.99 4.95
CA THR A 37 4.84 -9.23 4.41
C THR A 37 4.69 -9.47 2.92
N LEU A 38 3.43 -9.56 2.47
CA LEU A 38 3.10 -9.68 1.05
C LEU A 38 3.00 -8.30 0.39
N GLY A 39 3.03 -8.26 -0.93
CA GLY A 39 2.81 -7.05 -1.70
C GLY A 39 4.06 -6.49 -2.37
N GLY A 40 5.25 -6.96 -2.03
CA GLY A 40 6.51 -6.58 -2.66
C GLY A 40 6.95 -5.14 -2.38
N THR A 41 7.86 -4.64 -3.20
CA THR A 41 8.44 -3.29 -3.06
C THR A 41 7.39 -2.20 -3.20
N CYS A 42 6.52 -2.28 -4.19
CA CYS A 42 5.50 -1.25 -4.43
C CYS A 42 4.63 -1.04 -3.20
N LEU A 43 4.11 -2.09 -2.62
CA LEU A 43 3.18 -1.99 -1.50
C LEU A 43 3.88 -1.57 -0.21
N ASN A 44 5.04 -2.13 0.07
CA ASN A 44 5.69 -1.98 1.38
C ASN A 44 6.60 -0.76 1.49
N VAL A 45 7.34 -0.44 0.42
CA VAL A 45 8.37 0.62 0.46
C VAL A 45 8.37 1.54 -0.75
N GLY A 46 7.46 1.38 -1.68
CA GLY A 46 7.41 2.14 -2.94
C GLY A 46 6.10 2.89 -3.14
N CYS A 47 5.28 2.41 -4.07
CA CYS A 47 4.10 3.13 -4.57
C CYS A 47 3.10 3.51 -3.48
N ILE A 48 2.76 2.59 -2.60
CA ILE A 48 1.74 2.80 -1.59
C ILE A 48 2.21 3.78 -0.51
N PRO A 49 3.37 3.59 0.14
CA PRO A 49 3.82 4.57 1.14
C PRO A 49 4.14 5.93 0.53
N SER A 50 4.73 6.01 -0.67
CA SER A 50 5.02 7.29 -1.29
C SER A 50 3.76 8.08 -1.62
N LYS A 51 2.73 7.43 -2.15
CA LYS A 51 1.45 8.10 -2.45
C LYS A 51 0.72 8.53 -1.19
N ALA A 52 0.80 7.74 -0.11
CA ALA A 52 0.22 8.12 1.18
C ALA A 52 0.89 9.37 1.73
N LEU A 53 2.22 9.48 1.64
CA LEU A 53 2.96 10.68 2.05
C LEU A 53 2.66 11.87 1.17
N LEU A 54 2.57 11.68 -0.15
CA LEU A 54 2.23 12.75 -1.09
C LEU A 54 0.82 13.28 -0.82
N ALA A 55 -0.15 12.42 -0.53
CA ALA A 55 -1.49 12.83 -0.17
C ALA A 55 -1.50 13.69 1.10
N SER A 56 -0.74 13.29 2.11
CA SER A 56 -0.64 14.05 3.37
C SER A 56 0.04 15.40 3.15
N SER A 57 1.12 15.45 2.39
CA SER A 57 1.83 16.72 2.11
C SER A 57 0.98 17.66 1.26
N HIS A 58 0.16 17.12 0.36
CA HIS A 58 -0.76 17.92 -0.47
C HIS A 58 -1.79 18.65 0.39
N HIS A 59 -2.34 18.00 1.42
CA HIS A 59 -3.25 18.68 2.36
C HIS A 59 -2.58 19.86 3.06
N TYR A 60 -1.31 19.72 3.43
CA TYR A 60 -0.57 20.84 4.02
C TYR A 60 -0.33 21.96 3.02
N GLU A 61 0.00 21.62 1.78
CA GLU A 61 0.21 22.59 0.71
C GLU A 61 -1.09 23.39 0.40
N GLU A 62 -2.22 22.72 0.41
CA GLU A 62 -3.52 23.36 0.14
C GLU A 62 -3.84 24.50 1.12
N LEU A 63 -3.31 24.44 2.35
CA LEU A 63 -3.51 25.49 3.34
C LEU A 63 -3.04 26.87 2.83
N GLN A 64 -2.01 26.89 2.00
CA GLN A 64 -1.47 28.15 1.42
C GLN A 64 -2.45 28.80 0.44
N HIS A 65 -3.39 28.03 -0.08
CA HIS A 65 -4.36 28.49 -1.09
C HIS A 65 -5.79 28.62 -0.53
N PHE A 66 -6.00 28.37 0.75
CA PHE A 66 -7.31 28.44 1.37
C PHE A 66 -7.93 29.83 1.28
N ALA A 67 -7.11 30.87 1.37
CA ALA A 67 -7.57 32.25 1.24
C ALA A 67 -8.23 32.52 -0.10
N ASP A 68 -7.76 31.90 -1.17
CA ASP A 68 -8.32 32.04 -2.52
C ASP A 68 -9.76 31.54 -2.59
N HIS A 69 -10.11 30.60 -1.71
CA HIS A 69 -11.46 30.03 -1.60
C HIS A 69 -12.31 30.66 -0.50
N GLY A 70 -11.83 31.77 0.10
CA GLY A 70 -12.55 32.44 1.18
C GLY A 70 -12.46 31.70 2.52
N ILE A 71 -11.53 30.77 2.66
CA ILE A 71 -11.34 30.02 3.90
C ILE A 71 -10.21 30.65 4.69
N GLU A 72 -10.53 31.09 5.91
CA GLU A 72 -9.57 31.70 6.81
C GLU A 72 -9.12 30.69 7.87
N VAL A 73 -7.80 30.60 8.08
CA VAL A 73 -7.19 29.74 9.11
C VAL A 73 -6.59 30.65 10.16
N SER A 74 -7.03 30.49 11.42
CA SER A 74 -6.46 31.23 12.53
C SER A 74 -5.44 30.36 13.28
N GLY A 75 -4.37 31.04 13.74
CA GLY A 75 -3.28 30.39 14.46
C GLY A 75 -2.25 29.74 13.53
N ASP A 76 -1.24 29.14 14.14
CA ASP A 76 -0.16 28.48 13.42
C ASP A 76 -0.54 27.04 13.05
N VAL A 77 -0.24 26.67 11.81
CA VAL A 77 -0.42 25.29 11.37
C VAL A 77 0.93 24.61 11.34
N LYS A 78 1.04 23.47 12.01
CA LYS A 78 2.29 22.71 12.13
C LYS A 78 2.10 21.30 11.63
N VAL A 79 3.15 20.73 11.03
CA VAL A 79 3.20 19.34 10.65
C VAL A 79 3.69 18.52 11.85
N ASN A 80 2.93 17.50 12.22
CA ASN A 80 3.42 16.46 13.14
C ASN A 80 3.93 15.31 12.29
N LEU A 81 5.24 15.30 12.05
CA LEU A 81 5.87 14.32 11.16
C LEU A 81 5.70 12.88 11.66
N GLU A 82 5.77 12.69 12.98
CA GLU A 82 5.59 11.36 13.58
C GLU A 82 4.21 10.78 13.25
N LYS A 83 3.15 11.59 13.39
CA LYS A 83 1.79 11.16 13.04
C LYS A 83 1.62 10.95 11.55
N MET A 84 2.26 11.77 10.72
CA MET A 84 2.21 11.63 9.27
C MET A 84 2.82 10.31 8.82
N ILE A 85 3.96 9.94 9.40
CA ILE A 85 4.64 8.67 9.12
C ILE A 85 3.82 7.50 9.66
N ALA A 86 3.22 7.64 10.85
CA ALA A 86 2.37 6.60 11.43
C ALA A 86 1.13 6.34 10.54
N ARG A 87 0.53 7.38 9.98
CA ARG A 87 -0.57 7.22 9.02
C ARG A 87 -0.11 6.49 7.76
N LYS A 88 1.05 6.85 7.22
CA LYS A 88 1.64 6.16 6.07
C LYS A 88 1.78 4.66 6.37
N GLN A 89 2.31 4.31 7.53
CA GLN A 89 2.50 2.91 7.91
C GLN A 89 1.15 2.19 8.08
N ALA A 90 0.14 2.85 8.64
CA ALA A 90 -1.21 2.28 8.76
C ALA A 90 -1.82 1.96 7.39
N VAL A 91 -1.62 2.82 6.39
CA VAL A 91 -2.08 2.58 5.02
C VAL A 91 -1.36 1.35 4.43
N VAL A 92 -0.06 1.25 4.62
CA VAL A 92 0.73 0.10 4.16
C VAL A 92 0.22 -1.19 4.82
N ASP A 93 0.03 -1.18 6.14
CA ASP A 93 -0.40 -2.36 6.90
C ASP A 93 -1.80 -2.82 6.47
N GLN A 94 -2.72 -1.88 6.27
CA GLN A 94 -4.06 -2.18 5.81
C GLN A 94 -4.06 -2.81 4.41
N THR A 95 -3.26 -2.27 3.51
CA THR A 95 -3.16 -2.76 2.14
C THR A 95 -2.50 -4.13 2.10
N SER A 96 -1.44 -4.33 2.87
CA SER A 96 -0.77 -5.62 3.00
C SER A 96 -1.70 -6.69 3.57
N GLY A 97 -2.48 -6.33 4.60
CA GLY A 97 -3.52 -7.21 5.15
C GLY A 97 -4.59 -7.59 4.12
N GLY A 98 -4.95 -6.65 3.24
CA GLY A 98 -5.88 -6.91 2.15
C GLY A 98 -5.33 -7.90 1.13
N VAL A 99 -4.07 -7.77 0.77
CA VAL A 99 -3.41 -8.74 -0.13
C VAL A 99 -3.36 -10.13 0.50
N LYS A 100 -3.01 -10.20 1.78
CA LYS A 100 -3.00 -11.46 2.52
C LYS A 100 -4.39 -12.12 2.54
N PHE A 101 -5.42 -11.33 2.78
CA PHE A 101 -6.81 -11.80 2.75
C PHE A 101 -7.17 -12.41 1.40
N LEU A 102 -6.76 -11.78 0.30
CA LEU A 102 -7.00 -12.28 -1.04
C LEU A 102 -6.24 -13.58 -1.33
N MET A 103 -5.09 -13.78 -0.68
CA MET A 103 -4.27 -14.99 -0.85
C MET A 103 -4.83 -16.18 -0.07
N ASP A 104 -5.48 -15.94 1.05
CA ASP A 104 -6.12 -16.97 1.85
C ASP A 104 -7.49 -17.34 1.26
#